data_29bcc4a6664076fb24092f75625431c8
#
_entry.id   29bcc4a6664076fb24092f75625431c8
#
_cell.length_a   1.000
_cell.length_b   1.000
_cell.length_c   1.000
_cell.angle_alpha   90.00
_cell.angle_beta   90.00
_cell.angle_gamma   90.00
#
_symmetry.space_group_name_H-M   'P 1'
#
loop_
_entity.id
_entity.type
_entity.pdbx_description
1 polymer ?
#
loop_
_entity_poly.entity_id
_entity_poly.type
_entity_poly.pdbx_seq_one_letter_code
_entity_poly.pdbx_strand_id
1 'polypeptide(L)'
;MVKSCKALNCFIGAWVIINATLTNKTTDDPIPEWHSVHPGGISLYTQSGYSSFTITANDTTQSDFRPRELSLPAHPNDPDSRWALVGKHSLTAGGPFELSCEPGGHWGHHGPAGYMLNHYTTATLPSWVGVSVNSTYNFYNTCKIHVLLTSFGDLLETVYYRRLPDHTVPIPKTESEFSD
;
A
#
# COMPACT_ATOMS: atom_id res chain seq x y z
N MET A 1 -11.77 11.27 26.66
CA MET A 1 -11.72 12.11 25.46
C MET A 1 -10.64 11.54 24.56
N VAL A 2 -11.03 10.88 23.47
CA VAL A 2 -10.09 10.43 22.45
C VAL A 2 -9.57 11.70 21.77
N LYS A 3 -8.28 12.02 21.93
CA LYS A 3 -7.64 13.11 21.17
C LYS A 3 -7.76 12.76 19.70
N SER A 4 -8.47 13.59 18.94
CA SER A 4 -8.58 13.47 17.49
C SER A 4 -7.17 13.32 16.90
N CYS A 5 -6.90 12.17 16.29
CA CYS A 5 -5.61 11.91 15.67
C CYS A 5 -5.50 12.72 14.38
N LYS A 6 -4.73 13.81 14.39
CA LYS A 6 -4.50 14.63 13.20
C LYS A 6 -3.84 13.86 12.04
N ALA A 7 -3.28 12.68 12.31
CA ALA A 7 -2.66 11.83 11.31
C ALA A 7 -3.64 11.36 10.22
N LEU A 8 -4.93 11.16 10.53
CA LEU A 8 -5.91 10.75 9.53
C LEU A 8 -5.93 11.72 8.34
N ASN A 9 -5.92 13.02 8.59
CA ASN A 9 -5.88 14.01 7.51
C ASN A 9 -4.62 13.93 6.64
N CYS A 10 -3.53 13.42 7.21
CA CYS A 10 -2.31 13.16 6.46
C CYS A 10 -2.42 11.87 5.63
N PHE A 11 -3.14 10.86 6.10
CA PHE A 11 -3.31 9.62 5.34
C PHE A 11 -4.27 9.75 4.15
N ILE A 12 -5.42 10.42 4.33
CA ILE A 12 -6.48 10.50 3.31
C ILE A 12 -5.92 10.90 1.95
N GLY A 13 -6.23 10.10 0.92
CA GLY A 13 -5.83 10.31 -0.46
C GLY A 13 -5.09 9.14 -1.07
N ALA A 14 -4.41 9.41 -2.18
CA ALA A 14 -3.66 8.43 -2.95
C ALA A 14 -2.16 8.60 -2.75
N TRP A 15 -1.46 7.47 -2.66
CA TRP A 15 -0.04 7.39 -2.37
C TRP A 15 0.66 6.43 -3.32
N VAL A 16 1.80 6.82 -3.85
CA VAL A 16 2.63 5.94 -4.69
C VAL A 16 3.82 5.43 -3.87
N ILE A 17 4.14 4.16 -4.03
CA ILE A 17 5.36 3.57 -3.46
C ILE A 17 6.56 4.15 -4.20
N ILE A 18 7.54 4.67 -3.47
CA ILE A 18 8.80 5.18 -4.02
C ILE A 18 10.00 4.31 -3.65
N ASN A 19 9.88 3.53 -2.58
CA ASN A 19 10.87 2.53 -2.17
C ASN A 19 10.22 1.51 -1.23
N ALA A 20 10.68 0.27 -1.27
CA ALA A 20 10.33 -0.76 -0.30
C ALA A 20 11.56 -1.64 -0.03
N THR A 21 11.79 -1.94 1.23
CA THR A 21 12.88 -2.82 1.67
C THR A 21 12.35 -3.84 2.65
N LEU A 22 12.91 -5.04 2.62
CA LEU A 22 12.70 -6.07 3.61
C LEU A 22 14.06 -6.42 4.21
N THR A 23 14.17 -6.34 5.52
CA THR A 23 15.42 -6.66 6.25
C THR A 23 15.17 -7.70 7.32
N ASN A 24 16.21 -8.44 7.67
CA ASN A 24 16.21 -9.27 8.86
C ASN A 24 16.45 -8.37 10.09
N LYS A 25 15.58 -8.42 11.09
CA LYS A 25 15.68 -7.57 12.30
C LYS A 25 16.92 -7.83 13.14
N THR A 26 17.46 -9.05 13.09
CA THR A 26 18.58 -9.46 13.92
C THR A 26 19.91 -9.04 13.31
N THR A 27 20.05 -9.17 11.98
CA THR A 27 21.31 -8.93 11.27
C THR A 27 21.32 -7.62 10.51
N ASP A 28 20.15 -6.99 10.34
CA ASP A 28 19.90 -5.81 9.49
C ASP A 28 20.23 -6.03 8.00
N ASP A 29 20.46 -7.31 7.62
CA ASP A 29 20.74 -7.66 6.24
C ASP A 29 19.49 -7.49 5.38
N PRO A 30 19.61 -6.88 4.19
CA PRO A 30 18.54 -6.83 3.25
C PRO A 30 18.23 -8.23 2.71
N ILE A 31 16.93 -8.52 2.54
CA ILE A 31 16.47 -9.72 1.86
C ILE A 31 16.22 -9.34 0.41
N PRO A 32 17.10 -9.75 -0.51
CA PRO A 32 16.92 -9.50 -1.93
C PRO A 32 15.73 -10.29 -2.44
N GLU A 33 15.16 -9.85 -3.56
CA GLU A 33 14.14 -10.59 -4.32
C GLU A 33 12.71 -10.59 -3.73
N TRP A 34 12.46 -9.79 -2.71
CA TRP A 34 11.09 -9.63 -2.25
C TRP A 34 10.32 -8.73 -3.23
N HIS A 35 9.41 -9.32 -3.98
CA HIS A 35 8.54 -8.76 -5.01
C HIS A 35 9.22 -8.14 -6.24
N SER A 36 10.22 -7.33 -6.10
CA SER A 36 10.94 -6.63 -7.18
C SER A 36 11.92 -5.66 -6.57
N VAL A 37 13.04 -5.43 -7.23
CA VAL A 37 14.01 -4.39 -6.85
C VAL A 37 13.36 -2.98 -6.93
N HIS A 38 12.35 -2.83 -7.79
CA HIS A 38 11.58 -1.60 -7.96
C HIS A 38 10.08 -1.89 -7.93
N PRO A 39 9.46 -2.14 -6.76
CA PRO A 39 8.04 -2.35 -6.68
C PRO A 39 7.30 -1.08 -7.12
N GLY A 40 6.38 -1.22 -8.06
CA GLY A 40 5.37 -0.21 -8.34
C GLY A 40 4.16 -0.45 -7.47
N GLY A 41 3.51 0.59 -7.00
CA GLY A 41 2.31 0.39 -6.21
C GLY A 41 1.60 1.67 -5.85
N ILE A 42 0.33 1.52 -5.54
CA ILE A 42 -0.53 2.59 -5.06
C ILE A 42 -1.22 2.15 -3.77
N SER A 43 -1.33 3.07 -2.81
CA SER A 43 -2.14 2.90 -1.62
C SER A 43 -3.17 4.00 -1.55
N LEU A 44 -4.38 3.64 -1.16
CA LEU A 44 -5.51 4.54 -1.00
C LEU A 44 -5.97 4.51 0.45
N TYR A 45 -6.23 5.69 1.01
CA TYR A 45 -6.82 5.84 2.34
C TYR A 45 -8.04 6.74 2.24
N THR A 46 -9.15 6.27 2.78
CA THR A 46 -10.43 7.00 2.76
C THR A 46 -10.71 7.69 4.09
N GLN A 47 -11.51 8.73 4.05
CA GLN A 47 -12.00 9.41 5.24
C GLN A 47 -12.88 8.51 6.12
N SER A 48 -13.53 7.50 5.52
CA SER A 48 -14.35 6.52 6.21
C SER A 48 -13.54 5.43 6.94
N GLY A 49 -12.20 5.50 6.93
CA GLY A 49 -11.34 4.57 7.65
C GLY A 49 -11.07 3.25 6.94
N TYR A 50 -11.10 3.25 5.61
CA TYR A 50 -10.69 2.10 4.79
C TYR A 50 -9.40 2.38 4.06
N SER A 51 -8.56 1.37 3.98
CA SER A 51 -7.33 1.39 3.19
C SER A 51 -7.33 0.26 2.16
N SER A 52 -6.65 0.49 1.07
CA SER A 52 -6.35 -0.53 0.07
C SER A 52 -5.00 -0.24 -0.54
N PHE A 53 -4.23 -1.28 -0.83
CA PHE A 53 -3.00 -1.14 -1.60
C PHE A 53 -2.90 -2.20 -2.69
N THR A 54 -2.21 -1.85 -3.74
CA THR A 54 -1.81 -2.76 -4.81
C THR A 54 -0.33 -2.55 -5.08
N ILE A 55 0.44 -3.62 -5.05
CA ILE A 55 1.87 -3.65 -5.37
C ILE A 55 2.06 -4.57 -6.56
N THR A 56 2.83 -4.15 -7.54
CA THR A 56 3.22 -4.98 -8.68
C THR A 56 4.71 -4.90 -8.90
N ALA A 57 5.30 -5.98 -9.41
CA ALA A 57 6.67 -5.94 -9.90
C ALA A 57 6.78 -4.94 -11.05
N ASN A 58 7.72 -4.02 -10.96
CA ASN A 58 7.92 -2.94 -11.94
C ASN A 58 9.35 -2.87 -12.45
N ASP A 59 10.09 -3.96 -12.37
CA ASP A 59 11.42 -4.03 -12.96
C ASP A 59 11.30 -4.20 -14.47
N THR A 60 11.79 -3.20 -15.21
CA THR A 60 11.76 -3.19 -16.67
C THR A 60 12.99 -3.87 -17.28
N THR A 61 14.00 -4.18 -16.47
CA THR A 61 15.27 -4.75 -16.92
C THR A 61 15.26 -6.28 -16.94
N GLN A 62 14.36 -6.89 -16.19
CA GLN A 62 14.21 -8.34 -16.09
C GLN A 62 12.82 -8.75 -16.57
N SER A 63 12.76 -9.48 -17.68
CA SER A 63 11.50 -9.96 -18.28
C SER A 63 10.67 -10.81 -17.33
N ASP A 64 11.33 -11.55 -16.43
CA ASP A 64 10.68 -12.44 -15.48
C ASP A 64 9.86 -11.70 -14.41
N PHE A 65 10.21 -10.44 -14.12
CA PHE A 65 9.49 -9.62 -13.16
C PHE A 65 8.33 -8.82 -13.76
N ARG A 66 8.20 -8.81 -15.08
CA ARG A 66 7.14 -8.10 -15.78
C ARG A 66 6.70 -8.86 -17.03
N PRO A 67 6.13 -10.07 -16.88
CA PRO A 67 5.73 -10.87 -18.02
C PRO A 67 4.63 -10.15 -18.80
N ARG A 68 4.95 -9.70 -20.01
CA ARG A 68 4.01 -8.97 -20.90
C ARG A 68 3.09 -9.91 -21.68
N GLU A 69 3.46 -11.18 -21.77
CA GLU A 69 2.72 -12.23 -22.46
C GLU A 69 1.46 -12.70 -21.73
N LEU A 70 1.27 -12.25 -20.48
CA LEU A 70 0.03 -12.53 -19.77
C LEU A 70 -1.08 -11.61 -20.31
N SER A 71 -1.98 -12.18 -21.08
CA SER A 71 -3.21 -11.51 -21.46
C SER A 71 -4.14 -11.39 -20.25
N LEU A 72 -4.66 -10.18 -20.01
CA LEU A 72 -5.63 -9.94 -18.96
C LEU A 72 -7.06 -9.85 -19.55
N PRO A 73 -8.07 -10.29 -18.80
CA PRO A 73 -7.97 -11.03 -17.54
C PRO A 73 -7.49 -12.46 -17.78
N ALA A 74 -6.78 -13.05 -16.80
CA ALA A 74 -6.45 -14.47 -16.84
C ALA A 74 -7.76 -15.28 -16.90
N HIS A 75 -7.85 -16.18 -17.88
CA HIS A 75 -9.05 -16.98 -18.06
C HIS A 75 -9.09 -18.09 -16.99
N PRO A 76 -10.27 -18.45 -16.42
CA PRO A 76 -10.37 -19.49 -15.39
C PRO A 76 -9.76 -20.83 -15.79
N ASN A 77 -9.72 -21.14 -17.10
CA ASN A 77 -9.14 -22.36 -17.64
C ASN A 77 -7.64 -22.24 -18.00
N ASP A 78 -7.00 -21.09 -17.72
CA ASP A 78 -5.57 -20.96 -17.91
C ASP A 78 -4.82 -21.90 -16.95
N PRO A 79 -3.67 -22.47 -17.38
CA PRO A 79 -2.91 -23.38 -16.53
C PRO A 79 -2.42 -22.68 -15.25
N ASP A 80 -2.27 -23.44 -14.18
CA ASP A 80 -1.80 -22.96 -12.86
C ASP A 80 -0.50 -22.19 -12.95
N SER A 81 0.38 -22.52 -13.90
CA SER A 81 1.63 -21.80 -14.15
C SER A 81 1.42 -20.33 -14.51
N ARG A 82 0.35 -19.98 -15.24
CA ARG A 82 -0.01 -18.59 -15.53
C ARG A 82 -0.52 -17.86 -14.31
N TRP A 83 -1.39 -18.51 -13.53
CA TRP A 83 -1.88 -17.97 -12.26
C TRP A 83 -0.76 -17.78 -11.26
N ALA A 84 0.23 -18.69 -11.21
CA ALA A 84 1.42 -18.55 -10.39
C ALA A 84 2.24 -17.30 -10.76
N LEU A 85 2.37 -16.96 -12.03
CA LEU A 85 3.04 -15.73 -12.47
C LEU A 85 2.29 -14.48 -12.00
N VAL A 86 0.95 -14.45 -12.11
CA VAL A 86 0.15 -13.33 -11.56
C VAL A 86 0.37 -13.20 -10.06
N GLY A 87 0.26 -14.31 -9.31
CA GLY A 87 0.43 -14.30 -7.87
C GLY A 87 1.85 -13.91 -7.43
N LYS A 88 2.88 -14.32 -8.17
CA LYS A 88 4.28 -13.97 -7.87
C LYS A 88 4.56 -12.48 -8.04
N HIS A 89 3.83 -11.79 -8.92
CA HIS A 89 4.15 -10.42 -9.32
C HIS A 89 3.13 -9.38 -8.82
N SER A 90 2.16 -9.78 -8.02
CA SER A 90 1.17 -8.86 -7.49
C SER A 90 0.82 -9.17 -6.03
N LEU A 91 0.62 -8.12 -5.26
CA LEU A 91 0.12 -8.17 -3.89
C LEU A 91 -0.91 -7.07 -3.70
N THR A 92 -2.09 -7.45 -3.26
CA THR A 92 -3.18 -6.52 -2.96
C THR A 92 -3.80 -6.90 -1.63
N ALA A 93 -4.09 -5.94 -0.82
CA ALA A 93 -4.94 -6.13 0.35
C ALA A 93 -5.70 -4.84 0.67
N GLY A 94 -6.81 -4.99 1.39
CA GLY A 94 -7.62 -3.86 1.83
C GLY A 94 -8.59 -4.23 2.94
N GLY A 95 -9.05 -3.20 3.63
CA GLY A 95 -9.97 -3.31 4.73
C GLY A 95 -10.00 -2.07 5.61
N PRO A 96 -10.74 -2.08 6.74
CA PRO A 96 -10.72 -0.97 7.68
C PRO A 96 -9.35 -0.83 8.36
N PHE A 97 -9.01 0.40 8.75
CA PHE A 97 -7.82 0.67 9.53
C PHE A 97 -8.10 1.58 10.72
N GLU A 98 -7.29 1.44 11.75
CA GLU A 98 -7.31 2.25 12.95
C GLU A 98 -5.97 2.97 13.12
N LEU A 99 -6.00 4.19 13.68
CA LEU A 99 -4.80 4.97 13.95
C LEU A 99 -4.68 5.26 15.43
N SER A 100 -3.49 5.07 15.97
CA SER A 100 -3.09 5.64 17.25
C SER A 100 -2.00 6.68 17.01
N CYS A 101 -2.13 7.84 17.65
CA CYS A 101 -1.12 8.87 17.64
C CYS A 101 -0.32 8.81 18.93
N GLU A 102 0.98 8.60 18.83
CA GLU A 102 1.87 8.79 19.97
C GLU A 102 2.35 10.25 20.04
N PRO A 103 2.33 10.86 21.24
CA PRO A 103 3.00 12.13 21.44
C PRO A 103 4.52 11.90 21.37
N GLY A 104 5.15 12.35 20.30
CA GLY A 104 6.61 12.34 20.18
C GLY A 104 7.23 11.05 19.69
N GLY A 105 6.67 10.44 18.64
CA GLY A 105 7.29 9.29 17.98
C GLY A 105 8.79 9.50 17.77
N HIS A 106 9.59 8.47 18.07
CA HIS A 106 11.07 8.52 18.18
C HIS A 106 11.83 9.00 16.94
N TRP A 107 11.13 9.21 15.84
CA TRP A 107 11.68 9.75 14.58
C TRP A 107 11.19 11.18 14.32
N GLY A 108 10.78 11.86 15.40
CA GLY A 108 10.23 13.20 15.36
C GLY A 108 11.05 14.11 14.47
N HIS A 109 10.44 14.96 13.78
CA HIS A 109 10.81 16.35 13.54
C HIS A 109 9.90 17.02 12.50
N HIS A 110 9.10 16.28 11.69
CA HIS A 110 8.45 16.95 10.56
C HIS A 110 6.99 16.53 10.30
N GLY A 111 6.36 15.74 11.16
CA GLY A 111 4.96 15.30 10.95
C GLY A 111 4.42 14.37 12.03
N PRO A 112 3.15 13.99 11.93
CA PRO A 112 2.56 13.01 12.86
C PRO A 112 3.20 11.63 12.70
N ALA A 113 3.32 10.93 13.83
CA ALA A 113 3.80 9.57 13.93
C ALA A 113 2.91 8.74 14.86
N GLY A 114 2.95 7.42 14.75
CA GLY A 114 2.17 6.53 15.59
C GLY A 114 2.07 5.12 15.01
N TYR A 115 0.98 4.43 15.35
CA TYR A 115 0.71 3.08 14.88
C TYR A 115 -0.56 3.07 14.02
N MET A 116 -0.55 2.21 13.01
CA MET A 116 -1.67 1.91 12.16
C MET A 116 -1.96 0.41 12.25
N LEU A 117 -3.18 0.06 12.61
CA LEU A 117 -3.68 -1.31 12.60
C LEU A 117 -4.59 -1.49 11.39
N ASN A 118 -4.17 -2.31 10.44
CA ASN A 118 -4.97 -2.69 9.27
C ASN A 118 -5.67 -4.02 9.53
N HIS A 119 -6.97 -4.09 9.26
CA HIS A 119 -7.76 -5.32 9.31
C HIS A 119 -8.08 -5.76 7.88
N TYR A 120 -7.35 -6.73 7.34
CA TYR A 120 -7.54 -7.14 5.97
C TYR A 120 -8.80 -7.99 5.79
N THR A 121 -9.80 -7.44 5.11
CA THR A 121 -11.03 -8.14 4.74
C THR A 121 -10.96 -8.75 3.33
N THR A 122 -9.99 -8.30 2.54
CA THR A 122 -9.69 -8.81 1.18
C THR A 122 -8.18 -8.78 0.95
N ALA A 123 -7.66 -9.82 0.33
CA ALA A 123 -6.25 -9.90 -0.04
C ALA A 123 -6.04 -10.90 -1.20
N THR A 124 -4.97 -10.69 -2.00
CA THR A 124 -4.51 -11.70 -2.98
C THR A 124 -3.93 -12.94 -2.30
N LEU A 125 -3.38 -12.80 -1.10
CA LEU A 125 -2.97 -13.93 -0.27
C LEU A 125 -4.14 -14.34 0.62
N PRO A 126 -4.79 -15.51 0.38
CA PRO A 126 -5.96 -15.92 1.17
C PRO A 126 -5.70 -15.99 2.68
N SER A 127 -4.46 -16.30 3.07
CA SER A 127 -4.03 -16.35 4.47
C SER A 127 -4.04 -14.99 5.19
N TRP A 128 -4.12 -13.89 4.44
CA TRP A 128 -4.19 -12.54 5.01
C TRP A 128 -5.63 -12.09 5.31
N VAL A 129 -6.63 -12.74 4.72
CA VAL A 129 -8.04 -12.41 4.99
C VAL A 129 -8.36 -12.72 6.46
N GLY A 130 -8.88 -11.73 7.18
CA GLY A 130 -9.16 -11.81 8.63
C GLY A 130 -7.95 -11.52 9.51
N VAL A 131 -6.76 -11.24 8.95
CA VAL A 131 -5.57 -10.90 9.73
C VAL A 131 -5.55 -9.39 10.02
N SER A 132 -5.05 -9.06 11.20
CA SER A 132 -4.76 -7.68 11.60
C SER A 132 -3.26 -7.47 11.61
N VAL A 133 -2.79 -6.44 10.91
CA VAL A 133 -1.38 -6.10 10.79
C VAL A 133 -1.12 -4.73 11.40
N ASN A 134 -0.20 -4.69 12.37
CA ASN A 134 0.21 -3.45 13.00
C ASN A 134 1.50 -2.92 12.36
N SER A 135 1.48 -1.64 11.97
CA SER A 135 2.61 -0.94 11.39
C SER A 135 2.88 0.35 12.16
N THR A 136 4.15 0.72 12.29
CA THR A 136 4.52 2.06 12.74
C THR A 136 4.52 3.00 11.53
N TYR A 137 3.99 4.21 11.68
CA TYR A 137 4.02 5.20 10.62
C TYR A 137 4.75 6.48 11.04
N ASN A 138 5.39 7.12 10.08
CA ASN A 138 6.00 8.44 10.22
C ASN A 138 5.70 9.29 9.00
N PHE A 139 5.28 10.54 9.20
CA PHE A 139 5.09 11.50 8.13
C PHE A 139 6.23 12.51 8.06
N TYR A 140 6.56 12.94 6.84
CA TYR A 140 7.59 13.94 6.53
C TYR A 140 7.06 14.96 5.53
N ASN A 141 7.78 16.07 5.39
CA ASN A 141 7.50 17.11 4.40
C ASN A 141 6.04 17.57 4.40
N THR A 142 5.50 17.86 5.58
CA THR A 142 4.11 18.34 5.72
C THR A 142 3.13 17.35 5.07
N CYS A 143 3.23 16.06 5.45
CA CYS A 143 2.40 14.97 4.96
C CYS A 143 2.52 14.69 3.45
N LYS A 144 3.65 15.00 2.83
CA LYS A 144 3.92 14.64 1.42
C LYS A 144 4.62 13.30 1.26
N ILE A 145 5.31 12.84 2.29
CA ILE A 145 6.00 11.56 2.37
C ILE A 145 5.52 10.86 3.64
N HIS A 146 5.27 9.57 3.57
CA HIS A 146 5.16 8.74 4.77
C HIS A 146 5.93 7.43 4.63
N VAL A 147 6.30 6.89 5.76
CA VAL A 147 7.01 5.62 5.87
C VAL A 147 6.19 4.72 6.76
N LEU A 148 5.97 3.49 6.31
CA LEU A 148 5.40 2.40 7.11
C LEU A 148 6.49 1.39 7.43
N LEU A 149 6.56 0.99 8.69
CA LEU A 149 7.42 -0.09 9.17
C LEU A 149 6.52 -1.20 9.71
N THR A 150 6.59 -2.37 9.09
CA THR A 150 5.76 -3.53 9.43
C THR A 150 6.65 -4.71 9.79
N SER A 151 6.34 -5.33 10.92
CA SER A 151 7.10 -6.49 11.40
C SER A 151 6.36 -7.79 11.09
N PHE A 152 7.06 -8.73 10.44
CA PHE A 152 6.58 -10.08 10.15
C PHE A 152 7.58 -11.10 10.75
N GLY A 153 7.33 -11.53 11.99
CA GLY A 153 8.30 -12.37 12.70
C GLY A 153 9.67 -11.69 12.81
N ASP A 154 10.70 -12.31 12.24
CA ASP A 154 12.08 -11.79 12.23
C ASP A 154 12.35 -10.81 11.08
N LEU A 155 11.34 -10.48 10.30
CA LEU A 155 11.45 -9.57 9.16
C LEU A 155 10.90 -8.21 9.50
N LEU A 156 11.53 -7.17 8.97
CA LEU A 156 11.07 -5.78 8.98
C LEU A 156 10.90 -5.30 7.55
N GLU A 157 9.67 -5.00 7.21
CA GLU A 157 9.33 -4.30 5.97
C GLU A 157 9.33 -2.80 6.21
N THR A 158 9.99 -2.05 5.35
CA THR A 158 9.95 -0.58 5.34
C THR A 158 9.51 -0.10 3.97
N VAL A 159 8.37 0.57 3.92
CA VAL A 159 7.80 1.09 2.67
C VAL A 159 7.72 2.61 2.73
N TYR A 160 8.29 3.26 1.72
CA TYR A 160 8.28 4.70 1.54
C TYR A 160 7.24 5.08 0.50
N TYR A 161 6.39 6.04 0.86
CA TYR A 161 5.31 6.53 0.01
C TYR A 161 5.43 8.02 -0.23
N ARG A 162 5.03 8.45 -1.40
CA ARG A 162 4.84 9.85 -1.75
C ARG A 162 3.37 10.09 -2.09
N ARG A 163 2.81 11.19 -1.57
CA ARG A 163 1.45 11.61 -1.88
C ARG A 163 1.32 11.92 -3.36
N LEU A 164 0.29 11.39 -3.98
CA LEU A 164 -0.11 11.79 -5.32
C LEU A 164 -0.92 13.09 -5.26
N PRO A 165 -0.84 13.93 -6.28
CA PRO A 165 -1.71 15.10 -6.38
C PRO A 165 -3.17 14.65 -6.50
N ASP A 166 -4.08 15.49 -6.00
CA ASP A 166 -5.50 15.27 -6.19
C ASP A 166 -5.83 15.33 -7.69
N HIS A 167 -6.49 14.30 -8.17
CA HIS A 167 -6.95 14.23 -9.54
C HIS A 167 -8.44 14.53 -9.61
N THR A 168 -8.78 15.69 -10.20
CA THR A 168 -10.16 16.04 -10.44
C THR A 168 -10.66 15.29 -11.66
N VAL A 169 -11.54 14.32 -11.46
CA VAL A 169 -12.25 13.67 -12.56
C VAL A 169 -13.27 14.66 -13.11
N PRO A 170 -13.21 15.03 -14.40
CA PRO A 170 -14.26 15.85 -14.98
C PRO A 170 -15.59 15.11 -14.86
N ILE A 171 -16.54 15.71 -14.16
CA ILE A 171 -17.91 15.18 -14.13
C ILE A 171 -18.49 15.49 -15.52
N PRO A 172 -18.93 14.46 -16.29
CA PRO A 172 -19.63 14.71 -17.54
C PRO A 172 -20.82 15.64 -17.23
N LYS A 173 -20.96 16.74 -17.97
CA LYS A 173 -22.17 17.53 -17.89
C LYS A 173 -23.29 16.56 -18.23
N THR A 174 -24.17 16.29 -17.30
CA THR A 174 -25.45 15.62 -17.58
C THR A 174 -26.16 16.49 -18.60
N GLU A 175 -26.25 16.01 -19.83
CA GLU A 175 -27.13 16.59 -20.80
C GLU A 175 -28.56 16.46 -20.24
N SER A 176 -29.00 17.51 -19.58
CA SER A 176 -30.41 17.71 -19.25
C SER A 176 -31.11 18.18 -20.52
N GLU A 177 -31.26 17.31 -21.50
CA GLU A 177 -32.12 17.53 -22.66
C GLU A 177 -32.73 16.18 -23.08
N PHE A 178 -33.63 15.69 -22.26
CA PHE A 178 -34.84 15.04 -22.75
C PHE A 178 -35.99 15.97 -22.37
N SER A 179 -36.15 17.03 -23.13
CA SER A 179 -37.41 17.74 -23.20
C SER A 179 -38.21 17.14 -24.36
N ASP A 180 -39.32 16.51 -24.00
CA ASP A 180 -40.57 16.26 -24.72
C ASP A 180 -40.50 15.93 -26.21
#